data_3228a9e1b37eb06a3bc6fc6bb1ec1094
#
_entry.id   3228a9e1b37eb06a3bc6fc6bb1ec1094
#
_cell.length_a   1.000
_cell.length_b   1.000
_cell.length_c   1.000
_cell.angle_alpha   90.00
_cell.angle_beta   90.00
_cell.angle_gamma   90.00
#
_symmetry.space_group_name_H-M   'P 1'
#
loop_
_entity.id
_entity.type
_entity.pdbx_description
1 polymer ?
#
loop_
_entity_poly.entity_id
_entity_poly.type
_entity_poly.pdbx_seq_one_letter_code
_entity_poly.pdbx_strand_id
1 'polypeptide(L)'
;PHGGNLFKEKVMAAVHVVNGFGKALGFTQVEELGTIETPIGLTNTLNIFNVANAIIDYMILDNPSIRSVNPIVGETNDSGLNDIQGRHVKKSHVLKAIQNTKSGPVDEGSVGAGTGTRALGFKGGIGTSSRLLPKEIGGFTVGVLVQTNFGGSLMINGAPVGRELKKSPFSSNIPYDGEEGSCMIVIATDAPLANRNLKRMA
;
A
#
# COMPACT_ATOMS: atom_id res chain seq x y z
N PRO A 1 -6.31 -10.66 -8.80
CA PRO A 1 -7.38 -10.89 -7.84
C PRO A 1 -7.55 -12.38 -7.60
N HIS A 2 -7.66 -12.75 -6.35
CA HIS A 2 -7.89 -14.12 -5.94
C HIS A 2 -9.37 -14.45 -6.19
N GLY A 3 -9.62 -15.47 -7.00
CA GLY A 3 -11.00 -15.85 -7.37
C GLY A 3 -11.75 -16.68 -6.33
N GLY A 4 -11.12 -17.00 -5.20
CA GLY A 4 -11.64 -17.84 -4.13
C GLY A 4 -11.81 -17.11 -2.79
N ASN A 5 -12.13 -17.89 -1.76
CA ASN A 5 -12.24 -17.39 -0.38
C ASN A 5 -10.84 -17.29 0.24
N LEU A 6 -10.32 -16.06 0.42
CA LEU A 6 -8.98 -15.79 0.95
C LEU A 6 -8.70 -16.40 2.33
N PHE A 7 -9.72 -16.56 3.16
CA PHE A 7 -9.55 -17.17 4.47
C PHE A 7 -9.29 -18.68 4.39
N LYS A 8 -9.95 -19.35 3.45
CA LYS A 8 -9.81 -20.80 3.22
C LYS A 8 -8.62 -21.13 2.33
N GLU A 9 -8.37 -20.28 1.33
CA GLU A 9 -7.32 -20.42 0.32
C GLU A 9 -6.33 -19.26 0.46
N LYS A 10 -5.47 -19.33 1.47
CA LYS A 10 -4.52 -18.28 1.79
C LYS A 10 -3.49 -18.08 0.68
N VAL A 11 -3.09 -16.84 0.47
CA VAL A 11 -2.08 -16.48 -0.53
C VAL A 11 -0.71 -16.40 0.12
N MET A 12 0.29 -17.01 -0.49
CA MET A 12 1.70 -16.88 -0.07
C MET A 12 2.09 -15.41 -0.07
N ALA A 13 2.70 -14.96 1.02
CA ALA A 13 3.08 -13.57 1.20
C ALA A 13 4.36 -13.43 2.04
N ALA A 14 4.98 -12.28 1.95
CA ALA A 14 6.06 -11.84 2.81
C ALA A 14 5.93 -10.35 3.09
N VAL A 15 6.56 -9.89 4.14
CA VAL A 15 6.67 -8.48 4.48
C VAL A 15 8.13 -8.08 4.58
N HIS A 16 8.42 -6.84 4.21
CA HIS A 16 9.69 -6.20 4.41
C HIS A 16 9.48 -4.79 4.95
N VAL A 17 10.12 -4.47 6.06
CA VAL A 17 10.03 -3.15 6.69
C VAL A 17 11.34 -2.41 6.40
N VAL A 18 11.29 -1.45 5.48
CA VAL A 18 12.43 -0.57 5.17
C VAL A 18 12.62 0.46 6.28
N ASN A 19 11.50 1.04 6.73
CA ASN A 19 11.43 2.01 7.83
C ASN A 19 10.16 1.74 8.63
N GLY A 20 10.29 1.59 9.94
CA GLY A 20 9.21 1.16 10.85
C GLY A 20 8.52 2.28 11.62
N PHE A 21 8.67 3.55 11.24
CA PHE A 21 8.04 4.67 11.95
C PHE A 21 6.51 4.65 11.86
N GLY A 22 5.96 4.30 10.70
CA GLY A 22 4.51 4.23 10.45
C GLY A 22 3.82 3.04 11.13
N LYS A 23 2.57 2.85 10.76
CA LYS A 23 1.74 1.75 11.24
C LYS A 23 1.45 0.78 10.11
N ALA A 24 1.64 -0.50 10.36
CA ALA A 24 1.26 -1.56 9.45
C ALA A 24 0.66 -2.71 10.27
N LEU A 25 -0.62 -3.00 10.06
CA LEU A 25 -1.30 -4.05 10.78
C LEU A 25 -1.16 -5.40 10.07
N GLY A 26 -1.09 -6.46 10.86
CA GLY A 26 -1.09 -7.84 10.40
C GLY A 26 0.29 -8.37 9.99
N PHE A 27 1.33 -7.58 9.96
CA PHE A 27 2.67 -7.96 9.51
C PHE A 27 3.30 -9.07 10.33
N THR A 28 3.11 -9.07 11.65
CA THR A 28 3.65 -10.10 12.54
C THR A 28 3.21 -11.51 12.14
N GLN A 29 1.92 -11.69 11.83
CA GLN A 29 1.41 -12.99 11.42
C GLN A 29 1.89 -13.38 10.01
N VAL A 30 2.02 -12.42 9.09
CA VAL A 30 2.58 -12.69 7.76
C VAL A 30 4.05 -13.10 7.86
N GLU A 31 4.81 -12.46 8.73
CA GLU A 31 6.22 -12.82 8.98
C GLU A 31 6.34 -14.24 9.52
N GLU A 32 5.47 -14.64 10.44
CA GLU A 32 5.49 -15.97 11.07
C GLU A 32 4.95 -17.07 10.15
N LEU A 33 3.80 -16.84 9.51
CA LEU A 33 3.09 -17.88 8.77
C LEU A 33 3.34 -17.85 7.25
N GLY A 34 3.88 -16.76 6.72
CA GLY A 34 4.20 -16.64 5.29
C GLY A 34 2.97 -16.53 4.38
N THR A 35 1.81 -16.19 4.91
CA THR A 35 0.57 -16.09 4.14
C THR A 35 -0.28 -14.90 4.55
N ILE A 36 -1.15 -14.44 3.65
CA ILE A 36 -2.25 -13.52 3.94
C ILE A 36 -3.60 -14.22 3.75
N GLU A 37 -4.58 -13.78 4.53
CA GLU A 37 -5.93 -14.38 4.57
C GLU A 37 -7.04 -13.33 4.42
N THR A 38 -6.67 -12.08 4.13
CA THR A 38 -7.59 -10.96 3.92
C THR A 38 -7.18 -10.13 2.72
N PRO A 39 -8.07 -9.27 2.18
CA PRO A 39 -7.65 -8.20 1.31
C PRO A 39 -6.61 -7.29 2.00
N ILE A 40 -5.73 -6.67 1.22
CA ILE A 40 -4.80 -5.64 1.71
C ILE A 40 -5.50 -4.29 1.64
N GLY A 41 -5.70 -3.64 2.80
CA GLY A 41 -6.23 -2.29 2.89
C GLY A 41 -5.12 -1.24 2.87
N LEU A 42 -5.29 -0.18 2.09
CA LEU A 42 -4.43 1.01 2.12
C LEU A 42 -5.27 2.22 2.53
N THR A 43 -4.75 3.02 3.47
CA THR A 43 -5.51 4.14 4.03
C THR A 43 -4.59 5.25 4.54
N ASN A 44 -5.14 6.24 5.24
CA ASN A 44 -4.37 7.22 5.98
C ASN A 44 -4.18 6.81 7.45
N THR A 45 -3.20 7.42 8.10
CA THR A 45 -2.69 7.06 9.44
C THR A 45 -3.79 6.88 10.50
N LEU A 46 -4.71 7.86 10.64
CA LEU A 46 -5.71 7.79 11.71
C LEU A 46 -6.92 6.89 11.40
N ASN A 47 -6.99 6.34 10.19
CA ASN A 47 -8.06 5.41 9.80
C ASN A 47 -7.62 3.95 9.73
N ILE A 48 -6.37 3.63 10.04
CA ILE A 48 -5.86 2.25 9.93
C ILE A 48 -6.73 1.24 10.70
N PHE A 49 -7.14 1.57 11.92
CA PHE A 49 -7.98 0.71 12.75
C PHE A 49 -9.44 0.63 12.24
N ASN A 50 -9.98 1.72 11.69
CA ASN A 50 -11.31 1.70 11.07
C ASN A 50 -11.34 0.76 9.86
N VAL A 51 -10.29 0.80 9.02
CA VAL A 51 -10.16 -0.09 7.86
C VAL A 51 -9.97 -1.54 8.29
N ALA A 52 -9.10 -1.79 9.27
CA ALA A 52 -8.88 -3.13 9.81
C ALA A 52 -10.18 -3.73 10.36
N ASN A 53 -10.93 -2.97 11.17
CA ASN A 53 -12.21 -3.43 11.72
C ASN A 53 -13.23 -3.73 10.62
N ALA A 54 -13.31 -2.90 9.58
CA ALA A 54 -14.21 -3.13 8.46
C ALA A 54 -13.82 -4.36 7.61
N ILE A 55 -12.52 -4.65 7.47
CA ILE A 55 -12.04 -5.88 6.84
C ILE A 55 -12.44 -7.10 7.68
N ILE A 56 -12.28 -7.05 9.00
CA ILE A 56 -12.71 -8.14 9.90
C ILE A 56 -14.21 -8.40 9.73
N ASP A 57 -15.02 -7.37 9.75
CA ASP A 57 -16.48 -7.49 9.55
C ASP A 57 -16.82 -8.14 8.20
N TYR A 58 -16.12 -7.74 7.13
CA TYR A 58 -16.29 -8.34 5.81
C TYR A 58 -15.94 -9.84 5.82
N MET A 59 -14.80 -10.20 6.43
CA MET A 59 -14.36 -11.60 6.50
C MET A 59 -15.31 -12.49 7.30
N ILE A 60 -15.90 -11.96 8.39
CA ILE A 60 -16.87 -12.69 9.22
C ILE A 60 -18.16 -12.96 8.43
N LEU A 61 -18.62 -12.00 7.61
CA LEU A 61 -19.81 -12.19 6.78
C LEU A 61 -19.64 -13.37 5.80
N ASP A 62 -18.47 -13.46 5.18
CA ASP A 62 -18.16 -14.54 4.24
C ASP A 62 -17.80 -15.87 4.93
N ASN A 63 -17.43 -15.82 6.21
CA ASN A 63 -16.93 -16.96 6.98
C ASN A 63 -17.47 -16.95 8.41
N PRO A 64 -18.75 -17.31 8.65
CA PRO A 64 -19.37 -17.19 9.99
C PRO A 64 -18.70 -18.02 11.09
N SER A 65 -17.89 -19.00 10.73
CA SER A 65 -17.13 -19.85 11.68
C SER A 65 -15.78 -19.27 12.13
N ILE A 66 -15.38 -18.10 11.61
CA ILE A 66 -14.11 -17.46 12.01
C ILE A 66 -14.05 -17.25 13.53
N ARG A 67 -12.90 -17.62 14.12
CA ARG A 67 -12.55 -17.34 15.51
C ARG A 67 -11.35 -16.40 15.64
N SER A 68 -10.58 -16.26 14.55
CA SER A 68 -9.44 -15.35 14.44
C SER A 68 -9.26 -15.01 12.97
N VAL A 69 -8.90 -13.76 12.67
CA VAL A 69 -8.55 -13.30 11.33
C VAL A 69 -7.55 -12.16 11.45
N ASN A 70 -6.58 -12.12 10.54
CA ASN A 70 -5.50 -11.15 10.55
C ASN A 70 -5.66 -10.14 9.40
N PRO A 71 -6.27 -8.97 9.64
CA PRO A 71 -6.40 -7.95 8.61
C PRO A 71 -5.04 -7.32 8.28
N ILE A 72 -4.74 -7.17 6.99
CA ILE A 72 -3.53 -6.49 6.50
C ILE A 72 -3.90 -5.08 6.10
N VAL A 73 -3.35 -4.09 6.81
CA VAL A 73 -3.60 -2.67 6.51
C VAL A 73 -2.32 -1.86 6.60
N GLY A 74 -2.02 -1.14 5.52
CA GLY A 74 -0.92 -0.16 5.45
C GLY A 74 -1.44 1.27 5.42
N GLU A 75 -0.59 2.22 5.78
CA GLU A 75 -0.99 3.63 5.86
C GLU A 75 0.10 4.59 5.41
N THR A 76 -0.33 5.79 5.04
CA THR A 76 0.53 6.97 4.93
C THR A 76 -0.14 8.17 5.57
N ASN A 77 0.66 9.11 6.08
CA ASN A 77 0.15 10.32 6.74
C ASN A 77 -0.21 11.39 5.70
N ASP A 78 -1.49 11.69 5.57
CA ASP A 78 -2.02 12.67 4.63
C ASP A 78 -2.44 14.00 5.28
N SER A 79 -2.01 14.27 6.53
CA SER A 79 -2.40 15.44 7.32
C SER A 79 -2.07 16.78 6.67
N GLY A 80 -1.10 16.82 5.76
CA GLY A 80 -0.71 18.05 5.08
C GLY A 80 -1.73 18.57 4.07
N LEU A 81 -2.63 17.71 3.56
CA LEU A 81 -3.64 18.07 2.56
C LEU A 81 -5.06 17.61 2.93
N ASN A 82 -5.21 16.87 4.02
CA ASN A 82 -6.49 16.29 4.44
C ASN A 82 -6.76 16.58 5.92
N ASP A 83 -8.04 16.70 6.27
CA ASP A 83 -8.50 16.68 7.66
C ASP A 83 -8.39 15.26 8.23
N ILE A 84 -7.17 14.89 8.63
CA ILE A 84 -6.88 13.56 9.14
C ILE A 84 -7.59 13.27 10.48
N GLN A 85 -7.83 14.29 11.31
CA GLN A 85 -8.48 14.15 12.61
C GLN A 85 -9.98 13.84 12.47
N GLY A 86 -10.61 14.27 11.39
CA GLY A 86 -12.01 13.97 11.09
C GLY A 86 -12.28 12.49 10.84
N ARG A 87 -11.24 11.68 10.60
CA ARG A 87 -11.32 10.23 10.45
C ARG A 87 -12.45 9.80 9.51
N HIS A 88 -12.46 10.37 8.32
CA HIS A 88 -13.59 10.30 7.38
C HIS A 88 -13.77 8.93 6.70
N VAL A 89 -12.78 8.03 6.80
CA VAL A 89 -12.91 6.67 6.25
C VAL A 89 -13.79 5.81 7.15
N LYS A 90 -14.94 5.39 6.62
CA LYS A 90 -15.95 4.60 7.31
C LYS A 90 -16.02 3.18 6.74
N LYS A 91 -16.65 2.26 7.47
CA LYS A 91 -16.90 0.86 7.04
C LYS A 91 -17.49 0.78 5.62
N SER A 92 -18.46 1.63 5.30
CA SER A 92 -19.08 1.66 3.97
C SER A 92 -18.12 1.94 2.84
N HIS A 93 -17.07 2.77 3.06
CA HIS A 93 -16.04 3.05 2.07
C HIS A 93 -15.19 1.80 1.82
N VAL A 94 -14.83 1.07 2.88
CA VAL A 94 -14.04 -0.17 2.78
C VAL A 94 -14.81 -1.25 2.04
N LEU A 95 -16.07 -1.49 2.43
CA LEU A 95 -16.92 -2.48 1.78
C LEU A 95 -17.13 -2.15 0.30
N LYS A 96 -17.38 -0.88 -0.03
CA LYS A 96 -17.51 -0.44 -1.42
C LYS A 96 -16.21 -0.63 -2.21
N ALA A 97 -15.05 -0.38 -1.59
CA ALA A 97 -13.75 -0.60 -2.23
C ALA A 97 -13.54 -2.09 -2.54
N ILE A 98 -13.86 -3.00 -1.61
CA ILE A 98 -13.78 -4.44 -1.81
C ILE A 98 -14.73 -4.89 -2.93
N GLN A 99 -16.00 -4.44 -2.90
CA GLN A 99 -17.00 -4.79 -3.91
C GLN A 99 -16.66 -4.32 -5.31
N ASN A 100 -15.94 -3.19 -5.42
CA ASN A 100 -15.55 -2.61 -6.70
C ASN A 100 -14.18 -3.10 -7.20
N THR A 101 -13.54 -4.07 -6.52
CA THR A 101 -12.28 -4.63 -7.00
C THR A 101 -12.45 -5.28 -8.37
N LYS A 102 -11.53 -4.99 -9.26
CA LYS A 102 -11.53 -5.52 -10.63
C LYS A 102 -10.10 -5.83 -11.07
N SER A 103 -9.98 -6.73 -12.04
CA SER A 103 -8.73 -6.95 -12.76
C SER A 103 -8.51 -5.86 -13.81
N GLY A 104 -7.26 -5.70 -14.25
CA GLY A 104 -6.89 -4.76 -15.29
C GLY A 104 -6.27 -3.47 -14.73
N PRO A 105 -6.32 -2.36 -15.48
CA PRO A 105 -5.71 -1.10 -15.07
C PRO A 105 -6.27 -0.60 -13.75
N VAL A 106 -5.38 -0.08 -12.90
CA VAL A 106 -5.70 0.53 -11.61
C VAL A 106 -5.75 2.04 -11.78
N ASP A 107 -6.73 2.69 -11.16
CA ASP A 107 -6.77 4.16 -11.11
C ASP A 107 -5.58 4.70 -10.32
N GLU A 108 -4.90 5.73 -10.83
CA GLU A 108 -3.68 6.30 -10.28
C GLU A 108 -3.83 7.74 -9.84
N GLY A 109 -2.84 8.26 -9.13
CA GLY A 109 -2.80 9.63 -8.65
C GLY A 109 -3.67 9.86 -7.41
N SER A 110 -4.55 10.86 -7.47
CA SER A 110 -5.38 11.31 -6.33
C SER A 110 -6.62 10.43 -6.13
N VAL A 111 -6.43 9.14 -5.95
CA VAL A 111 -7.51 8.16 -5.74
C VAL A 111 -7.34 7.41 -4.42
N GLY A 112 -8.43 7.08 -3.75
CA GLY A 112 -8.42 6.34 -2.49
C GLY A 112 -7.44 6.93 -1.48
N ALA A 113 -6.57 6.10 -0.94
CA ALA A 113 -5.54 6.49 0.03
C ALA A 113 -4.49 7.48 -0.52
N GLY A 114 -4.37 7.63 -1.84
CA GLY A 114 -3.47 8.59 -2.47
C GLY A 114 -4.02 10.03 -2.56
N THR A 115 -5.28 10.27 -2.15
CA THR A 115 -5.96 11.56 -2.34
C THR A 115 -5.27 12.70 -1.60
N GLY A 116 -4.82 12.50 -0.36
CA GLY A 116 -4.23 13.55 0.48
C GLY A 116 -2.70 13.50 0.59
N THR A 117 -2.02 12.64 -0.16
CA THR A 117 -0.58 12.44 -0.02
C THR A 117 0.27 13.45 -0.79
N ARG A 118 1.49 13.65 -0.32
CA ARG A 118 2.52 14.48 -0.95
C ARG A 118 3.77 13.65 -1.18
N ALA A 119 4.49 13.91 -2.26
CA ALA A 119 5.76 13.23 -2.52
C ALA A 119 6.75 14.17 -3.21
N LEU A 120 7.99 14.21 -2.71
CA LEU A 120 9.10 14.95 -3.32
C LEU A 120 8.80 16.45 -3.56
N GLY A 121 7.98 17.08 -2.71
CA GLY A 121 7.55 18.48 -2.85
C GLY A 121 6.37 18.71 -3.81
N PHE A 122 5.77 17.65 -4.32
CA PHE A 122 4.62 17.66 -5.22
C PHE A 122 3.42 16.89 -4.64
N LYS A 123 2.29 16.88 -5.35
CA LYS A 123 1.17 16.01 -5.03
C LYS A 123 1.62 14.55 -5.22
N GLY A 124 1.50 13.75 -4.16
CA GLY A 124 1.69 12.30 -4.19
C GLY A 124 0.46 11.56 -4.70
N GLY A 125 0.42 10.25 -4.51
CA GLY A 125 -0.74 9.46 -4.91
C GLY A 125 -0.45 7.97 -5.01
N ILE A 126 -1.39 7.29 -5.67
CA ILE A 126 -1.22 5.89 -6.07
C ILE A 126 -0.50 5.84 -7.41
N GLY A 127 0.46 4.95 -7.52
CA GLY A 127 1.13 4.64 -8.79
C GLY A 127 1.25 3.13 -8.97
N THR A 128 1.24 2.67 -10.22
CA THR A 128 1.39 1.25 -10.54
C THR A 128 2.34 1.02 -11.71
N SER A 129 2.92 -0.15 -11.74
CA SER A 129 3.69 -0.63 -12.89
C SER A 129 3.66 -2.15 -12.93
N SER A 130 3.79 -2.73 -14.12
CA SER A 130 3.90 -4.17 -14.26
C SER A 130 4.85 -4.57 -15.37
N ARG A 131 5.36 -5.79 -15.29
CA ARG A 131 6.19 -6.43 -16.31
C ARG A 131 5.77 -7.88 -16.48
N LEU A 132 5.56 -8.27 -17.73
CA LEU A 132 5.47 -9.66 -18.14
C LEU A 132 6.88 -10.14 -18.51
N LEU A 133 7.36 -11.16 -17.86
CA LEU A 133 8.66 -11.78 -18.16
C LEU A 133 8.58 -12.57 -19.47
N PRO A 134 9.68 -12.67 -20.22
CA PRO A 134 9.76 -13.56 -21.39
C PRO A 134 9.38 -15.01 -21.04
N LYS A 135 8.77 -15.72 -21.98
CA LYS A 135 8.36 -17.13 -21.80
C LYS A 135 9.54 -18.04 -21.46
N GLU A 136 10.71 -17.74 -22.01
CA GLU A 136 11.97 -18.48 -21.81
C GLU A 136 12.43 -18.48 -20.34
N ILE A 137 11.98 -17.50 -19.54
CA ILE A 137 12.27 -17.38 -18.10
C ILE A 137 11.01 -17.48 -17.25
N GLY A 138 9.97 -18.14 -17.77
CA GLY A 138 8.77 -18.51 -17.03
C GLY A 138 7.49 -17.80 -17.43
N GLY A 139 7.55 -16.66 -18.13
CA GLY A 139 6.37 -15.91 -18.58
C GLY A 139 5.51 -15.34 -17.45
N PHE A 140 6.08 -15.17 -16.26
CA PHE A 140 5.36 -14.66 -15.10
C PHE A 140 5.20 -13.14 -15.15
N THR A 141 4.15 -12.64 -14.52
CA THR A 141 3.91 -11.22 -14.34
C THR A 141 4.38 -10.77 -12.95
N VAL A 142 5.03 -9.60 -12.90
CA VAL A 142 5.27 -8.87 -11.65
C VAL A 142 4.56 -7.55 -11.75
N GLY A 143 3.68 -7.26 -10.79
CA GLY A 143 2.96 -6.00 -10.65
C GLY A 143 3.35 -5.30 -9.35
N VAL A 144 3.44 -3.98 -9.38
CA VAL A 144 3.74 -3.15 -8.21
C VAL A 144 2.70 -2.05 -8.11
N LEU A 145 2.18 -1.83 -6.89
CA LEU A 145 1.38 -0.67 -6.54
C LEU A 145 2.07 0.07 -5.41
N VAL A 146 2.16 1.39 -5.52
CA VAL A 146 2.74 2.25 -4.49
C VAL A 146 1.74 3.30 -4.02
N GLN A 147 1.72 3.55 -2.72
CA GLN A 147 1.10 4.71 -2.09
C GLN A 147 2.22 5.59 -1.56
N THR A 148 2.43 6.74 -2.20
CA THR A 148 3.58 7.60 -1.92
C THR A 148 3.23 8.74 -0.97
N ASN A 149 4.08 8.97 0.05
CA ASN A 149 3.97 10.14 0.94
C ASN A 149 5.31 10.38 1.61
N PHE A 150 6.27 11.00 0.91
CA PHE A 150 7.61 11.22 1.46
C PHE A 150 8.27 12.46 0.87
N GLY A 151 9.20 13.04 1.64
CA GLY A 151 10.02 14.19 1.23
C GLY A 151 11.13 13.80 0.26
N GLY A 152 11.95 14.79 -0.09
CA GLY A 152 13.12 14.63 -0.95
C GLY A 152 13.10 15.55 -2.15
N SER A 153 14.02 15.35 -3.09
CA SER A 153 14.15 16.13 -4.33
C SER A 153 13.79 15.27 -5.53
N LEU A 154 12.79 15.71 -6.29
CA LEU A 154 12.34 14.97 -7.48
C LEU A 154 13.43 14.93 -8.55
N MET A 155 13.77 13.72 -8.98
CA MET A 155 14.58 13.47 -10.15
C MET A 155 13.79 12.66 -11.18
N ILE A 156 13.81 13.06 -12.43
CA ILE A 156 13.16 12.32 -13.52
C ILE A 156 14.22 12.01 -14.57
N ASN A 157 14.51 10.74 -14.76
CA ASN A 157 15.53 10.26 -15.72
C ASN A 157 16.87 11.00 -15.61
N GLY A 158 17.34 11.26 -14.39
CA GLY A 158 18.56 11.97 -14.10
C GLY A 158 18.46 13.51 -14.09
N ALA A 159 17.34 14.08 -14.57
CA ALA A 159 17.10 15.53 -14.50
C ALA A 159 16.67 15.94 -13.07
N PRO A 160 17.31 16.96 -12.46
CA PRO A 160 17.03 17.38 -11.09
C PRO A 160 15.81 18.32 -11.01
N VAL A 161 14.63 17.83 -11.42
CA VAL A 161 13.39 18.61 -11.58
C VAL A 161 13.01 19.37 -10.29
N GLY A 162 13.14 18.72 -9.14
CA GLY A 162 12.85 19.37 -7.85
C GLY A 162 13.71 20.59 -7.58
N ARG A 163 14.98 20.55 -7.97
CA ARG A 163 15.91 21.70 -7.84
C ARG A 163 15.58 22.81 -8.83
N GLU A 164 15.37 22.47 -10.09
CA GLU A 164 15.02 23.42 -11.17
C GLU A 164 13.73 24.18 -10.85
N LEU A 165 12.73 23.49 -10.29
CA LEU A 165 11.46 24.08 -9.87
C LEU A 165 11.48 24.66 -8.46
N LYS A 166 12.66 24.71 -7.79
CA LYS A 166 12.82 25.20 -6.42
C LYS A 166 11.91 24.51 -5.39
N LYS A 167 11.64 23.22 -5.59
CA LYS A 167 10.84 22.36 -4.72
C LYS A 167 11.69 21.28 -4.04
N SER A 168 12.99 21.51 -3.92
CA SER A 168 13.89 20.66 -3.16
C SER A 168 13.96 21.15 -1.69
N PRO A 169 14.09 20.25 -0.70
CA PRO A 169 14.27 20.63 0.70
C PRO A 169 15.45 21.58 0.95
N PHE A 170 16.45 21.54 0.09
CA PHE A 170 17.67 22.37 0.20
C PHE A 170 17.64 23.61 -0.71
N SER A 171 16.49 23.96 -1.30
CA SER A 171 16.36 25.11 -2.19
C SER A 171 16.03 26.43 -1.48
N SER A 172 15.75 26.39 -0.18
CA SER A 172 15.49 27.55 0.68
C SER A 172 16.39 27.48 1.92
N ASN A 173 16.76 28.65 2.45
CA ASN A 173 17.47 28.78 3.74
C ASN A 173 16.54 28.47 4.95
N ILE A 174 15.35 27.96 4.71
CA ILE A 174 14.41 27.54 5.75
C ILE A 174 14.84 26.15 6.22
N PRO A 175 15.00 25.91 7.53
CA PRO A 175 15.27 24.59 8.05
C PRO A 175 14.23 23.60 7.51
N TYR A 176 14.69 22.49 6.95
CA TYR A 176 13.82 21.38 6.56
C TYR A 176 13.16 20.85 7.84
N ASP A 177 11.88 21.11 7.97
CA ASP A 177 11.05 20.61 9.06
C ASP A 177 10.76 19.12 8.78
N GLY A 178 11.79 18.30 8.98
CA GLY A 178 11.91 16.88 8.65
C GLY A 178 10.60 16.11 8.61
N GLU A 179 9.75 16.37 7.60
CA GLU A 179 8.55 15.56 7.37
C GLU A 179 9.01 14.11 7.11
N GLU A 180 8.89 13.29 8.13
CA GLU A 180 9.15 11.87 8.03
C GLU A 180 8.19 11.28 7.01
N GLY A 181 8.74 10.65 6.00
CA GLY A 181 7.96 10.11 4.91
C GLY A 181 7.39 8.73 5.23
N SER A 182 6.39 8.34 4.47
CA SER A 182 5.81 7.00 4.49
C SER A 182 5.52 6.53 3.06
N CYS A 183 5.70 5.25 2.82
CA CYS A 183 5.41 4.64 1.54
C CYS A 183 4.93 3.21 1.76
N MET A 184 3.78 2.86 1.17
CA MET A 184 3.34 1.49 1.10
C MET A 184 3.58 0.95 -0.30
N ILE A 185 4.25 -0.19 -0.39
CA ILE A 185 4.55 -0.86 -1.65
C ILE A 185 3.95 -2.26 -1.59
N VAL A 186 3.06 -2.57 -2.53
CA VAL A 186 2.49 -3.91 -2.70
C VAL A 186 3.06 -4.49 -3.99
N ILE A 187 3.78 -5.60 -3.86
CA ILE A 187 4.31 -6.34 -5.00
C ILE A 187 3.50 -7.63 -5.16
N ALA A 188 2.99 -7.88 -6.35
CA ALA A 188 2.22 -9.07 -6.68
C ALA A 188 2.84 -9.80 -7.88
N THR A 189 2.81 -11.12 -7.82
CA THR A 189 3.27 -11.97 -8.93
C THR A 189 2.46 -13.25 -8.99
N ASP A 190 2.33 -13.82 -10.19
CA ASP A 190 1.80 -15.15 -10.45
C ASP A 190 2.89 -16.24 -10.48
N ALA A 191 4.16 -15.86 -10.25
CA ALA A 191 5.24 -16.82 -10.11
C ALA A 191 5.06 -17.68 -8.85
N PRO A 192 5.34 -18.99 -8.89
CA PRO A 192 5.16 -19.93 -7.77
C PRO A 192 6.28 -19.75 -6.72
N LEU A 193 6.30 -18.61 -6.05
CA LEU A 193 7.31 -18.24 -5.07
C LEU A 193 6.89 -18.61 -3.65
N ALA A 194 7.81 -19.19 -2.88
CA ALA A 194 7.66 -19.37 -1.45
C ALA A 194 7.92 -18.05 -0.70
N ASN A 195 7.46 -17.95 0.55
CA ASN A 195 7.63 -16.78 1.42
C ASN A 195 9.06 -16.20 1.40
N ARG A 196 10.10 -17.05 1.57
CA ARG A 196 11.50 -16.62 1.54
C ARG A 196 11.86 -15.89 0.23
N ASN A 197 11.36 -16.37 -0.91
CA ASN A 197 11.64 -15.77 -2.21
C ASN A 197 10.90 -14.45 -2.37
N LEU A 198 9.64 -14.38 -1.93
CA LEU A 198 8.87 -13.14 -1.88
C LEU A 198 9.54 -12.07 -0.99
N LYS A 199 10.06 -12.46 0.18
CA LYS A 199 10.81 -11.56 1.06
C LYS A 199 12.09 -11.01 0.42
N ARG A 200 12.73 -11.75 -0.48
CA ARG A 200 13.92 -11.31 -1.22
C ARG A 200 13.58 -10.46 -2.44
N MET A 201 12.36 -10.52 -2.91
CA MET A 201 11.85 -9.70 -4.01
C MET A 201 11.44 -8.29 -3.55
N ALA A 202 10.97 -8.16 -2.30
CA ALA A 202 10.64 -6.90 -1.66
C ALA A 202 11.87 -6.20 -1.08
#